data_440c1ed4e8926079443e58fe28802990
#
_entry.id   440c1ed4e8926079443e58fe28802990
#
_cell.length_a   1.000
_cell.length_b   1.000
_cell.length_c   1.000
_cell.angle_alpha   90.00
_cell.angle_beta   90.00
_cell.angle_gamma   90.00
#
_symmetry.space_group_name_H-M   'P 1'
#
loop_
_entity.id
_entity.type
_entity.pdbx_description
1 polymer ?
#
loop_
_entity_poly.entity_id
_entity_poly.type
_entity_poly.pdbx_seq_one_letter_code
_entity_poly.pdbx_strand_id
1 'polypeptide(L)'
;KQASAIEMIRDLKIASDSYIVVGGAVLDMMHLRDTPNVDLVVSREVYDRFARKKHWREVTLTSGKRILVHEQYNLLKSWMGNSLTALQRDMQTIDGLPVVSTDRLIAAKRKMARRKDLADLELLRGHIKRRN
;
A
#
# COMPACT_ATOMS: atom_id res chain seq x y z
N LYS A 1 -12.19 -4.93 18.23
CA LYS A 1 -11.71 -3.73 17.54
C LYS A 1 -10.65 -4.10 16.51
N GLN A 2 -10.80 -3.63 15.31
CA GLN A 2 -9.86 -3.91 14.22
C GLN A 2 -8.57 -3.11 14.41
N ALA A 3 -7.43 -3.77 14.16
CA ALA A 3 -6.13 -3.10 14.22
C ALA A 3 -6.03 -2.06 13.10
N SER A 4 -5.34 -0.94 13.37
CA SER A 4 -5.08 0.08 12.36
C SER A 4 -4.07 -0.43 11.32
N ALA A 5 -4.05 0.21 10.16
CA ALA A 5 -3.07 -0.12 9.12
C ALA A 5 -1.63 0.02 9.65
N ILE A 6 -1.37 1.08 10.43
CA ILE A 6 -0.04 1.31 11.01
C ILE A 6 0.39 0.14 11.90
N GLU A 7 -0.51 -0.32 12.78
CA GLU A 7 -0.21 -1.45 13.66
C GLU A 7 0.07 -2.72 12.85
N MET A 8 -0.76 -2.98 11.85
CA MET A 8 -0.60 -4.16 10.98
C MET A 8 0.74 -4.13 10.25
N ILE A 9 1.12 -2.97 9.72
CA ILE A 9 2.39 -2.84 8.99
C ILE A 9 3.57 -3.06 9.93
N ARG A 10 3.55 -2.47 11.12
CA ARG A 10 4.62 -2.64 12.10
C ARG A 10 4.79 -4.09 12.55
N ASP A 11 3.69 -4.82 12.63
CA ASP A 11 3.71 -6.23 13.03
C ASP A 11 4.47 -7.12 12.05
N LEU A 12 4.59 -6.72 10.79
CA LEU A 12 5.36 -7.48 9.80
C LEU A 12 6.87 -7.36 10.00
N LYS A 13 7.32 -6.32 10.69
CA LYS A 13 8.74 -6.11 11.02
C LYS A 13 9.65 -6.11 9.81
N ILE A 14 9.20 -5.49 8.73
CA ILE A 14 10.00 -5.32 7.52
C ILE A 14 10.81 -4.03 7.66
N ALA A 15 12.09 -4.07 7.27
CA ALA A 15 12.95 -2.89 7.32
C ALA A 15 12.36 -1.77 6.46
N SER A 16 12.46 -0.53 6.95
CA SER A 16 11.79 0.62 6.30
C SER A 16 12.31 0.95 4.91
N ASP A 17 13.52 0.49 4.55
CA ASP A 17 14.07 0.68 3.20
C ASP A 17 13.64 -0.44 2.24
N SER A 18 12.88 -1.42 2.70
CA SER A 18 12.55 -2.61 1.94
C SER A 18 11.07 -2.73 1.60
N TYR A 19 10.28 -1.69 1.87
CA TYR A 19 8.87 -1.67 1.50
C TYR A 19 8.36 -0.24 1.36
N ILE A 20 7.17 -0.13 0.76
CA ILE A 20 6.43 1.13 0.70
C ILE A 20 4.93 0.80 0.73
N VAL A 21 4.16 1.60 1.47
CA VAL A 21 2.71 1.40 1.57
C VAL A 21 2.03 2.02 0.36
N VAL A 22 1.13 1.26 -0.26
CA VAL A 22 0.36 1.72 -1.42
C VAL A 22 -1.12 1.44 -1.20
N GLY A 23 -1.96 2.00 -2.05
CA GLY A 23 -3.39 1.68 -2.07
C GLY A 23 -4.18 2.26 -0.90
N GLY A 24 -5.26 1.58 -0.56
CA GLY A 24 -6.23 2.06 0.44
C GLY A 24 -5.68 2.22 1.84
N ALA A 25 -4.65 1.47 2.20
CA ALA A 25 -4.03 1.58 3.52
C ALA A 25 -3.48 2.99 3.78
N VAL A 26 -3.10 3.72 2.71
CA VAL A 26 -2.63 5.09 2.85
C VAL A 26 -3.72 6.00 3.43
N LEU A 27 -4.97 5.82 3.00
CA LEU A 27 -6.09 6.60 3.53
C LEU A 27 -6.33 6.29 5.01
N ASP A 28 -6.17 5.04 5.41
CA ASP A 28 -6.25 4.64 6.81
C ASP A 28 -5.18 5.37 7.63
N MET A 29 -3.93 5.38 7.13
CA MET A 29 -2.81 6.05 7.79
C MET A 29 -3.03 7.57 7.88
N MET A 30 -3.75 8.14 6.93
CA MET A 30 -4.12 9.57 6.95
C MET A 30 -5.37 9.84 7.78
N HIS A 31 -5.97 8.81 8.39
CA HIS A 31 -7.18 8.89 9.20
C HIS A 31 -8.39 9.38 8.39
N LEU A 32 -8.43 9.05 7.09
CA LEU A 32 -9.54 9.44 6.22
C LEU A 32 -10.63 8.38 6.15
N ARG A 33 -10.25 7.13 6.27
CA ARG A 33 -11.18 6.00 6.40
C ARG A 33 -10.42 4.76 6.83
N ASP A 34 -11.14 3.80 7.36
CA ASP A 34 -10.55 2.51 7.69
C ASP A 34 -10.36 1.68 6.42
N THR A 35 -9.42 0.76 6.45
CA THR A 35 -9.20 -0.18 5.35
C THR A 35 -9.07 -1.60 5.90
N PRO A 36 -9.71 -2.58 5.26
CA PRO A 36 -9.54 -3.97 5.69
C PRO A 36 -8.24 -4.59 5.19
N ASN A 37 -7.63 -4.03 4.14
CA ASN A 37 -6.47 -4.63 3.49
C ASN A 37 -5.26 -3.70 3.53
N VAL A 38 -4.07 -4.29 3.62
CA VAL A 38 -2.80 -3.58 3.59
C VAL A 38 -2.00 -4.09 2.39
N ASP A 39 -1.73 -3.18 1.45
CA ASP A 39 -0.93 -3.48 0.27
C ASP A 39 0.45 -2.83 0.42
N LEU A 40 1.49 -3.64 0.31
CA LEU A 40 2.87 -3.16 0.37
C LEU A 40 3.61 -3.60 -0.87
N VAL A 41 4.36 -2.68 -1.47
CA VAL A 41 5.37 -3.07 -2.46
C VAL A 41 6.64 -3.34 -1.68
N VAL A 42 7.23 -4.52 -1.88
CA VAL A 42 8.39 -4.96 -1.11
C VAL A 42 9.57 -5.28 -2.03
N SER A 43 10.77 -5.30 -1.46
CA SER A 43 11.96 -5.73 -2.19
C SER A 43 11.85 -7.21 -2.56
N ARG A 44 12.64 -7.62 -3.58
CA ARG A 44 12.67 -9.01 -4.01
C ARG A 44 13.04 -9.93 -2.84
N GLU A 45 14.00 -9.52 -2.05
CA GLU A 45 14.47 -10.30 -0.90
C GLU A 45 13.37 -10.50 0.13
N VAL A 46 12.62 -9.46 0.44
CA VAL A 46 11.49 -9.54 1.36
C VAL A 46 10.40 -10.43 0.78
N TYR A 47 10.07 -10.25 -0.50
CA TYR A 47 9.06 -11.07 -1.16
C TYR A 47 9.43 -12.56 -1.05
N ASP A 48 10.65 -12.91 -1.43
CA ASP A 48 11.11 -14.29 -1.41
C ASP A 48 11.13 -14.88 0.01
N ARG A 49 11.51 -14.06 0.99
CA ARG A 49 11.51 -14.48 2.40
C ARG A 49 10.10 -14.81 2.89
N PHE A 50 9.14 -13.96 2.58
CA PHE A 50 7.75 -14.18 2.98
C PHE A 50 7.11 -15.33 2.20
N ALA A 51 7.50 -15.54 0.96
CA ALA A 51 6.99 -16.65 0.15
C ALA A 51 7.32 -18.01 0.77
N ARG A 52 8.37 -18.08 1.60
CA ARG A 52 8.77 -19.31 2.29
C ARG A 52 8.09 -19.49 3.64
N LYS A 53 7.34 -18.51 4.09
CA LYS A 53 6.66 -18.58 5.39
C LYS A 53 5.36 -19.36 5.26
N LYS A 54 5.07 -20.16 6.27
CA LYS A 54 3.82 -20.88 6.37
C LYS A 54 2.66 -19.90 6.37
N HIS A 55 1.59 -20.24 5.69
CA HIS A 55 0.36 -19.47 5.58
C HIS A 55 0.42 -18.28 4.61
N TRP A 56 1.58 -17.97 4.03
CA TRP A 56 1.66 -16.99 2.95
C TRP A 56 1.53 -17.73 1.62
N ARG A 57 0.62 -17.28 0.76
CA ARG A 57 0.34 -17.93 -0.51
C ARG A 57 0.57 -16.99 -1.67
N GLU A 58 1.20 -17.49 -2.72
CA GLU A 58 1.32 -16.75 -3.96
C GLU A 58 0.07 -16.93 -4.79
N VAL A 59 -0.51 -15.82 -5.24
CA VAL A 59 -1.74 -15.79 -6.03
C VAL A 59 -1.43 -15.07 -7.34
N THR A 60 -1.94 -15.61 -8.45
CA THR A 60 -1.82 -14.96 -9.75
C THR A 60 -3.12 -14.21 -10.04
N LEU A 61 -3.00 -12.90 -10.26
CA LEU A 61 -4.14 -12.06 -10.60
C LEU A 61 -4.52 -12.26 -12.07
N THR A 62 -5.71 -11.79 -12.46
CA THR A 62 -6.18 -11.87 -13.86
C THR A 62 -5.21 -11.22 -14.83
N SER A 63 -4.47 -10.21 -14.39
CA SER A 63 -3.45 -9.55 -15.22
C SER A 63 -2.20 -10.40 -15.45
N GLY A 64 -2.09 -11.55 -14.77
CA GLY A 64 -0.89 -12.38 -14.78
C GLY A 64 0.12 -12.01 -13.70
N LYS A 65 -0.12 -10.94 -12.99
CA LYS A 65 0.75 -10.47 -11.91
C LYS A 65 0.63 -11.40 -10.71
N ARG A 66 1.76 -11.70 -10.07
CA ARG A 66 1.79 -12.55 -8.88
C ARG A 66 2.00 -11.70 -7.63
N ILE A 67 1.24 -12.01 -6.59
CA ILE A 67 1.33 -11.33 -5.29
C ILE A 67 1.32 -12.37 -4.19
N LEU A 68 1.83 -12.00 -3.02
CA LEU A 68 1.72 -12.84 -1.82
C LEU A 68 0.55 -12.36 -0.98
N VAL A 69 -0.25 -13.31 -0.50
CA VAL A 69 -1.44 -13.02 0.29
C VAL A 69 -1.39 -13.79 1.60
N HIS A 70 -1.66 -13.11 2.69
CA HIS A 70 -1.88 -13.72 4.00
C HIS A 70 -2.87 -12.85 4.77
N GLU A 71 -4.02 -13.41 5.11
CA GLU A 71 -5.08 -12.66 5.76
C GLU A 71 -5.40 -11.38 4.99
N GLN A 72 -5.22 -10.23 5.60
CA GLN A 72 -5.50 -8.92 5.00
C GLN A 72 -4.28 -8.27 4.35
N TYR A 73 -3.15 -8.97 4.33
CA TYR A 73 -1.90 -8.47 3.75
C TYR A 73 -1.76 -8.90 2.30
N ASN A 74 -1.34 -7.98 1.46
CA ASN A 74 -0.92 -8.26 0.09
C ASN A 74 0.49 -7.69 -0.10
N LEU A 75 1.44 -8.54 -0.47
CA LEU A 75 2.80 -8.08 -0.79
C LEU A 75 2.97 -8.15 -2.29
N LEU A 76 3.38 -7.03 -2.86
CA LEU A 76 3.54 -6.84 -4.30
C LEU A 76 4.99 -6.56 -4.63
N LYS A 77 5.39 -6.88 -5.88
CA LYS A 77 6.73 -6.55 -6.38
C LYS A 77 6.73 -5.23 -7.14
N SER A 78 5.56 -4.76 -7.54
CA SER A 78 5.40 -3.47 -8.24
C SER A 78 3.97 -2.97 -8.06
N TRP A 79 3.75 -1.68 -8.33
CA TRP A 79 2.43 -1.09 -8.22
C TRP A 79 2.26 -0.04 -9.32
N MET A 80 1.18 -0.17 -10.10
CA MET A 80 0.88 0.73 -11.22
C MET A 80 2.09 0.86 -12.17
N GLY A 81 2.76 -0.26 -12.44
CA GLY A 81 3.91 -0.30 -13.33
C GLY A 81 5.21 0.21 -12.73
N ASN A 82 5.26 0.51 -11.43
CA ASN A 82 6.44 1.08 -10.79
C ASN A 82 7.04 0.10 -9.77
N SER A 83 8.36 -0.03 -9.80
CA SER A 83 9.12 -0.83 -8.83
C SER A 83 9.19 -0.11 -7.48
N LEU A 84 9.62 -0.83 -6.45
CA LEU A 84 9.89 -0.23 -5.14
C LEU A 84 10.83 0.96 -5.27
N THR A 85 11.94 0.80 -5.99
CA THR A 85 12.93 1.87 -6.18
C THR A 85 12.30 3.12 -6.81
N ALA A 86 11.47 2.93 -7.83
CA ALA A 86 10.79 4.05 -8.49
C ALA A 86 9.84 4.77 -7.51
N LEU A 87 9.10 4.01 -6.72
CA LEU A 87 8.15 4.58 -5.76
C LEU A 87 8.84 5.29 -4.60
N GLN A 88 10.05 4.84 -4.24
CA GLN A 88 10.81 5.45 -3.16
C GLN A 88 11.35 6.83 -3.50
N ARG A 89 11.50 7.16 -4.78
CA ARG A 89 12.09 8.44 -5.21
C ARG A 89 11.33 9.65 -4.71
N ASP A 90 10.01 9.57 -4.64
CA ASP A 90 9.17 10.68 -4.21
C ASP A 90 8.24 10.29 -3.05
N MET A 91 8.65 9.28 -2.28
CA MET A 91 7.84 8.80 -1.16
C MET A 91 7.72 9.84 -0.06
N GLN A 92 6.66 9.70 0.72
CA GLN A 92 6.48 10.44 1.95
C GLN A 92 6.58 9.49 3.14
N THR A 93 6.64 10.03 4.34
CA THR A 93 6.58 9.23 5.56
C THR A 93 5.36 9.65 6.37
N ILE A 94 4.69 8.67 6.94
CA ILE A 94 3.58 8.89 7.87
C ILE A 94 3.88 8.04 9.11
N ASP A 95 3.97 8.67 10.25
CA ASP A 95 4.35 8.01 11.51
C ASP A 95 5.64 7.19 11.37
N GLY A 96 6.60 7.72 10.61
CA GLY A 96 7.88 7.08 10.39
C GLY A 96 7.87 5.94 9.38
N LEU A 97 6.74 5.62 8.78
CA LEU A 97 6.62 4.53 7.81
C LEU A 97 6.67 5.07 6.38
N PRO A 98 7.33 4.35 5.45
CA PRO A 98 7.42 4.79 4.05
C PRO A 98 6.09 4.60 3.32
N VAL A 99 5.63 5.65 2.69
CA VAL A 99 4.32 5.69 2.04
C VAL A 99 4.46 6.29 0.65
N VAL A 100 3.74 5.74 -0.31
CA VAL A 100 3.72 6.29 -1.67
C VAL A 100 3.23 7.75 -1.63
N SER A 101 3.76 8.57 -2.53
CA SER A 101 3.38 9.98 -2.57
C SER A 101 1.86 10.13 -2.81
N THR A 102 1.31 11.20 -2.27
CA THR A 102 -0.11 11.52 -2.47
C THR A 102 -0.41 11.71 -3.96
N ASP A 103 0.52 12.31 -4.72
CA ASP A 103 0.33 12.50 -6.15
C ASP A 103 0.20 11.18 -6.90
N ARG A 104 1.05 10.20 -6.57
CA ARG A 104 0.96 8.88 -7.20
C ARG A 104 -0.33 8.16 -6.82
N LEU A 105 -0.76 8.31 -5.57
CA LEU A 105 -2.00 7.71 -5.10
C LEU A 105 -3.21 8.30 -5.86
N ILE A 106 -3.24 9.62 -6.01
CA ILE A 106 -4.30 10.30 -6.75
C ILE A 106 -4.31 9.85 -8.22
N ALA A 107 -3.14 9.79 -8.85
CA ALA A 107 -3.04 9.34 -10.24
C ALA A 107 -3.57 7.92 -10.41
N ALA A 108 -3.24 7.02 -9.49
CA ALA A 108 -3.73 5.64 -9.53
C ALA A 108 -5.24 5.57 -9.36
N LYS A 109 -5.81 6.34 -8.44
CA LYS A 109 -7.25 6.37 -8.19
C LYS A 109 -8.00 6.91 -9.41
N ARG A 110 -7.47 7.94 -10.05
CA ARG A 110 -8.04 8.51 -11.27
C ARG A 110 -8.03 7.49 -12.41
N LYS A 111 -6.94 6.75 -12.54
CA LYS A 111 -6.79 5.76 -13.60
C LYS A 111 -7.75 4.58 -13.40
N MET A 112 -7.89 4.09 -12.18
CA MET A 112 -8.80 2.98 -11.87
C MET A 112 -10.26 3.40 -11.92
N ALA A 113 -10.57 4.60 -11.46
CA ALA A 113 -11.88 5.25 -11.56
C ALA A 113 -13.08 4.41 -11.16
N ARG A 114 -12.90 3.43 -10.25
CA ARG A 114 -14.02 2.67 -9.71
C ARG A 114 -14.78 3.56 -8.73
N ARG A 115 -16.00 3.16 -8.37
CA ARG A 115 -16.80 3.94 -7.41
C ARG A 115 -16.03 4.23 -6.13
N LYS A 116 -15.36 3.23 -5.57
CA LYS A 116 -14.55 3.42 -4.35
C LYS A 116 -13.38 4.35 -4.58
N ASP A 117 -12.81 4.37 -5.78
CA ASP A 117 -11.69 5.25 -6.11
C ASP A 117 -12.15 6.70 -6.19
N LEU A 118 -13.33 6.94 -6.76
CA LEU A 118 -13.89 8.28 -6.83
C LEU A 118 -14.22 8.81 -5.43
N ALA A 119 -14.73 7.96 -4.55
CA ALA A 119 -14.99 8.33 -3.15
C ALA A 119 -13.67 8.66 -2.44
N ASP A 120 -12.63 7.86 -2.67
CA ASP A 120 -11.31 8.09 -2.08
C ASP A 120 -10.71 9.41 -2.58
N LEU A 121 -10.91 9.74 -3.86
CA LEU A 121 -10.44 11.02 -4.41
C LEU A 121 -11.09 12.20 -3.70
N GLU A 122 -12.37 12.11 -3.36
CA GLU A 122 -13.03 13.16 -2.60
C GLU A 122 -12.44 13.32 -1.20
N LEU A 123 -12.14 12.21 -0.53
CA LEU A 123 -11.49 12.23 0.79
C LEU A 123 -10.10 12.88 0.70
N LEU A 124 -9.33 12.52 -0.32
CA LEU A 124 -7.98 13.05 -0.52
C LEU A 124 -8.03 14.55 -0.85
N ARG A 125 -8.98 14.97 -1.67
CA ARG A 125 -9.16 16.39 -2.01
C ARG A 125 -9.44 17.20 -0.76
N GLY A 126 -10.35 16.73 0.08
CA GLY A 126 -10.66 17.39 1.34
C GLY A 126 -9.47 17.47 2.28
N HIS A 127 -8.67 16.40 2.34
CA HIS A 127 -7.46 16.35 3.16
C HIS A 127 -6.44 17.39 2.72
N ILE A 128 -6.18 17.48 1.41
CA ILE A 128 -5.24 18.46 0.86
C ILE A 128 -5.71 19.88 1.16
N LYS A 129 -7.01 20.14 0.98
CA LYS A 129 -7.59 21.45 1.24
C LYS A 129 -7.41 21.88 2.70
N ARG A 130 -7.58 20.94 3.65
CA ARG A 130 -7.43 21.24 5.07
C ARG A 130 -5.98 21.53 5.45
N ARG A 131 -5.02 20.96 4.73
CA ARG A 131 -3.59 21.17 5.00
C ARG A 131 -3.09 22.51 4.46
N ASN A 132 -3.75 23.04 3.47
CA ASN A 132 -3.41 24.33 2.86
C ASN A 132 -4.29 25.42 3.44
#